data_ccd64c03c82535be3f00095725aa8a5b
#
_entry.id   ccd64c03c82535be3f00095725aa8a5b
#
_cell.length_a   1.000
_cell.length_b   1.000
_cell.length_c   1.000
_cell.angle_alpha   90.00
_cell.angle_beta   90.00
_cell.angle_gamma   90.00
#
_symmetry.space_group_name_H-M   'P 1'
#
loop_
_entity.id
_entity.type
_entity.pdbx_description
1 polymer ?
#
loop_
_entity_poly.entity_id
_entity_poly.type
_entity_poly.pdbx_seq_one_letter_code
_entity_poly.pdbx_strand_id
1 'polypeptide(L)'
;MADDDPGAVPIPVAVRQERVERLRGAARARDLAAVVIFSYGAKASAGTHGHLRYLLDWTSGGGCAMLLLPADGPLAVAVPAPFDPPWMRELCPWIEEVYLEGPGLQPRLARTLLERREIRGRIGLIGAQALPHGAYGELLAPDPRWAFEHVDEVLHRQRTVKDGIALARLRRAAAICDTMFEALQDALRVPGMPVWKAQATMQAVAELDGAETVSGWMSAGTEPDRTRTRREENLAPLRPGDRVTASIIMTYAGYYGHALRMFTIGDPTAQHERVWRAVSEAQTAALGLLRPGENARLIAPGAEEVLFRHFPDAREGDRRRFQVAHFTGLDYAEFPTAIVGRAPGHDRFFSAPAPRFQDFPLEAGMTIELHPNVWAPGLGFGAVGDVFLVTPDGGERLNRFPTGLQAVTPR
;
A
#
# COMPACT_ATOMS: atom_id res chain seq x y z
N MET A 1 22.55 3.37 17.67
CA MET A 1 21.64 3.74 16.55
C MET A 1 20.80 2.59 16.02
N ALA A 2 21.13 1.31 16.29
CA ALA A 2 20.26 0.19 15.92
C ALA A 2 19.15 -0.10 16.96
N ASP A 3 19.31 0.32 18.19
CA ASP A 3 18.37 0.01 19.28
C ASP A 3 17.05 0.81 19.24
N ASP A 4 17.00 1.91 18.47
CA ASP A 4 15.80 2.76 18.34
C ASP A 4 15.05 2.55 17.01
N ASP A 5 15.54 1.65 16.13
CA ASP A 5 14.90 1.41 14.84
C ASP A 5 13.70 0.45 14.99
N PRO A 6 12.46 0.90 14.72
CA PRO A 6 11.24 0.10 14.94
C PRO A 6 11.13 -1.13 14.04
N GLY A 7 11.97 -1.25 13.00
CA GLY A 7 12.04 -2.41 12.12
C GLY A 7 13.14 -3.40 12.49
N ALA A 8 14.13 -2.99 13.30
CA ALA A 8 15.26 -3.82 13.66
C ALA A 8 14.89 -4.95 14.64
N VAL A 9 13.81 -4.76 15.41
CA VAL A 9 13.35 -5.74 16.40
C VAL A 9 12.03 -6.38 15.92
N PRO A 10 11.93 -7.71 15.93
CA PRO A 10 10.66 -8.39 15.61
C PRO A 10 9.54 -7.96 16.56
N ILE A 11 8.31 -7.98 16.05
CA ILE A 11 7.12 -7.78 16.89
C ILE A 11 7.12 -8.80 18.01
N PRO A 12 6.90 -8.40 19.28
CA PRO A 12 6.91 -9.33 20.41
C PRO A 12 5.98 -10.53 20.20
N VAL A 13 6.42 -11.71 20.63
CA VAL A 13 5.66 -12.98 20.47
C VAL A 13 4.23 -12.81 20.99
N ALA A 14 4.06 -12.23 22.18
CA ALA A 14 2.74 -12.02 22.79
C ALA A 14 1.79 -11.20 21.89
N VAL A 15 2.30 -10.15 21.23
CA VAL A 15 1.49 -9.34 20.31
C VAL A 15 1.07 -10.13 19.07
N ARG A 16 1.98 -10.96 18.53
CA ARG A 16 1.68 -11.81 17.37
C ARG A 16 0.65 -12.88 17.74
N GLN A 17 0.79 -13.51 18.89
CA GLN A 17 -0.19 -14.47 19.42
C GLN A 17 -1.55 -13.82 19.66
N GLU A 18 -1.60 -12.61 20.24
CA GLU A 18 -2.84 -11.86 20.42
C GLU A 18 -3.55 -11.58 19.10
N ARG A 19 -2.80 -11.16 18.05
CA ARG A 19 -3.36 -10.92 16.71
C ARG A 19 -3.96 -12.18 16.12
N VAL A 20 -3.30 -13.33 16.27
CA VAL A 20 -3.79 -14.63 15.82
C VAL A 20 -5.05 -15.05 16.60
N GLU A 21 -5.05 -14.91 17.93
CA GLU A 21 -6.21 -15.28 18.74
C GLU A 21 -7.41 -14.35 18.49
N ARG A 22 -7.18 -13.08 18.19
CA ARG A 22 -8.24 -12.16 17.74
C ARG A 22 -8.87 -12.62 16.43
N LEU A 23 -8.06 -13.08 15.48
CA LEU A 23 -8.56 -13.65 14.23
C LEU A 23 -9.32 -14.96 14.47
N ARG A 24 -8.80 -15.82 15.34
CA ARG A 24 -9.47 -17.06 15.75
C ARG A 24 -10.84 -16.79 16.39
N GLY A 25 -10.90 -15.82 17.28
CA GLY A 25 -12.15 -15.39 17.91
C GLY A 25 -13.18 -14.88 16.89
N ALA A 26 -12.73 -14.09 15.92
CA ALA A 26 -13.59 -13.61 14.85
C ALA A 26 -14.07 -14.73 13.91
N ALA A 27 -13.25 -15.77 13.68
CA ALA A 27 -13.63 -16.95 12.94
C ALA A 27 -14.71 -17.76 13.69
N ARG A 28 -14.53 -17.99 14.98
CA ARG A 28 -15.54 -18.66 15.83
C ARG A 28 -16.87 -17.92 15.86
N ALA A 29 -16.84 -16.61 15.96
CA ALA A 29 -18.06 -15.77 15.94
C ALA A 29 -18.84 -15.87 14.63
N ARG A 30 -18.25 -16.45 13.58
CA ARG A 30 -18.86 -16.70 12.27
C ARG A 30 -19.14 -18.18 11.99
N ASP A 31 -18.98 -19.03 12.99
CA ASP A 31 -19.12 -20.50 12.86
C ASP A 31 -18.18 -21.10 11.81
N LEU A 32 -16.96 -20.54 11.67
CA LEU A 32 -15.93 -21.12 10.82
C LEU A 32 -15.17 -22.19 11.60
N ALA A 33 -15.06 -23.39 11.04
CA ALA A 33 -14.28 -24.49 11.61
C ALA A 33 -12.75 -24.25 11.50
N ALA A 34 -12.33 -23.49 10.47
CA ALA A 34 -10.96 -23.05 10.29
C ALA A 34 -10.91 -21.85 9.36
N VAL A 35 -9.76 -21.15 9.37
CA VAL A 35 -9.38 -20.17 8.35
C VAL A 35 -8.07 -20.62 7.70
N VAL A 36 -8.03 -20.58 6.36
CA VAL A 36 -6.82 -20.79 5.56
C VAL A 36 -6.39 -19.46 4.97
N ILE A 37 -5.18 -19.04 5.28
CA ILE A 37 -4.63 -17.73 4.90
C ILE A 37 -3.48 -17.96 3.93
N PHE A 38 -3.55 -17.33 2.76
CA PHE A 38 -2.47 -17.32 1.78
C PHE A 38 -1.82 -15.94 1.74
N SER A 39 -0.49 -15.93 1.65
CA SER A 39 0.31 -14.70 1.64
C SER A 39 1.48 -14.85 0.68
N TYR A 40 1.62 -13.88 -0.22
CA TYR A 40 2.77 -13.78 -1.11
C TYR A 40 3.79 -12.79 -0.55
N GLY A 41 5.07 -12.94 -0.93
CA GLY A 41 6.11 -11.98 -0.56
C GLY A 41 5.84 -10.59 -1.17
N ALA A 42 6.40 -9.56 -0.55
CA ALA A 42 6.18 -8.15 -0.92
C ALA A 42 6.54 -7.81 -2.39
N LYS A 43 7.45 -8.57 -3.00
CA LYS A 43 7.85 -8.38 -4.41
C LYS A 43 6.83 -8.95 -5.41
N ALA A 44 5.91 -9.80 -4.95
CA ALA A 44 4.79 -10.24 -5.76
C ALA A 44 3.65 -9.24 -5.55
N SER A 45 3.29 -8.47 -6.55
CA SER A 45 2.28 -7.40 -6.49
C SER A 45 0.83 -7.90 -6.26
N ALA A 46 0.67 -9.00 -5.54
CA ALA A 46 -0.62 -9.68 -5.35
C ALA A 46 -1.48 -9.11 -4.19
N GLY A 47 -1.02 -8.08 -3.49
CA GLY A 47 -1.80 -7.42 -2.42
C GLY A 47 -2.06 -8.30 -1.19
N THR A 48 -1.31 -9.39 -1.00
CA THR A 48 -1.52 -10.33 0.12
C THR A 48 -0.32 -10.46 1.06
N HIS A 49 0.78 -9.74 0.80
CA HIS A 49 1.99 -9.86 1.62
C HIS A 49 1.78 -9.41 3.07
N GLY A 50 0.84 -8.51 3.30
CA GLY A 50 0.50 -8.01 4.63
C GLY A 50 -0.18 -9.05 5.54
N HIS A 51 -0.69 -10.17 5.03
CA HIS A 51 -1.43 -11.14 5.84
C HIS A 51 -0.55 -11.81 6.89
N LEU A 52 0.48 -12.55 6.48
CA LEU A 52 1.40 -13.19 7.42
C LEU A 52 2.37 -12.19 8.05
N ARG A 53 2.69 -11.10 7.38
CA ARG A 53 3.47 -10.01 7.98
C ARG A 53 2.77 -9.43 9.21
N TYR A 54 1.47 -9.26 9.17
CA TYR A 54 0.68 -8.80 10.32
C TYR A 54 0.65 -9.82 11.46
N LEU A 55 0.36 -11.09 11.12
CA LEU A 55 0.15 -12.13 12.13
C LEU A 55 1.45 -12.65 12.74
N LEU A 56 2.50 -12.81 11.92
CA LEU A 56 3.73 -13.50 12.29
C LEU A 56 4.99 -12.63 12.25
N ASP A 57 4.88 -11.39 11.76
CA ASP A 57 6.02 -10.51 11.43
C ASP A 57 6.99 -11.15 10.43
N TRP A 58 6.48 -11.99 9.55
CA TRP A 58 7.24 -12.74 8.57
C TRP A 58 6.66 -12.57 7.18
N THR A 59 7.52 -12.58 6.18
CA THR A 59 7.13 -12.57 4.77
C THR A 59 8.00 -13.53 3.99
N SER A 60 7.42 -14.20 3.00
CA SER A 60 8.17 -15.04 2.09
C SER A 60 9.12 -14.22 1.22
N GLY A 61 10.35 -14.68 1.04
CA GLY A 61 11.29 -14.12 0.06
C GLY A 61 10.88 -14.39 -1.40
N GLY A 62 9.98 -15.32 -1.64
CA GLY A 62 9.42 -15.65 -2.94
C GLY A 62 8.35 -16.75 -2.84
N GLY A 63 7.31 -16.65 -3.66
CA GLY A 63 6.24 -17.63 -3.67
C GLY A 63 5.17 -17.41 -2.61
N CYS A 64 4.25 -18.36 -2.51
CA CYS A 64 3.12 -18.36 -1.60
C CYS A 64 3.46 -19.08 -0.29
N ALA A 65 3.09 -18.48 0.83
CA ALA A 65 3.02 -19.14 2.12
C ALA A 65 1.55 -19.34 2.56
N MET A 66 1.31 -20.27 3.45
CA MET A 66 -0.02 -20.57 3.95
C MET A 66 0.00 -20.72 5.48
N LEU A 67 -1.03 -20.20 6.12
CA LEU A 67 -1.32 -20.47 7.53
C LEU A 67 -2.70 -21.13 7.64
N LEU A 68 -2.77 -22.29 8.25
CA LEU A 68 -4.03 -22.93 8.69
C LEU A 68 -4.27 -22.56 10.16
N LEU A 69 -5.38 -21.89 10.41
CA LEU A 69 -5.86 -21.49 11.72
C LEU A 69 -7.16 -22.22 12.03
N PRO A 70 -7.13 -23.38 12.71
CA PRO A 70 -8.35 -24.04 13.17
C PRO A 70 -9.09 -23.18 14.22
N ALA A 71 -10.41 -23.33 14.30
CA ALA A 71 -11.19 -22.76 15.41
C ALA A 71 -10.69 -23.28 16.76
N ASP A 72 -10.31 -24.55 16.81
CA ASP A 72 -9.72 -25.19 17.96
C ASP A 72 -8.50 -26.04 17.56
N GLY A 73 -7.44 -25.96 18.34
CA GLY A 73 -6.22 -26.71 18.10
C GLY A 73 -5.04 -25.90 17.55
N PRO A 74 -3.94 -26.58 17.24
CA PRO A 74 -2.68 -25.93 16.87
C PRO A 74 -2.72 -25.34 15.47
N LEU A 75 -1.92 -24.28 15.27
CA LEU A 75 -1.65 -23.70 13.96
C LEU A 75 -0.77 -24.64 13.12
N ALA A 76 -0.88 -24.50 11.79
CA ALA A 76 0.09 -25.05 10.87
C ALA A 76 0.49 -23.98 9.86
N VAL A 77 1.78 -23.88 9.57
CA VAL A 77 2.32 -22.95 8.58
C VAL A 77 3.03 -23.74 7.49
N ALA A 78 2.84 -23.34 6.24
CA ALA A 78 3.60 -23.84 5.10
C ALA A 78 4.37 -22.71 4.45
N VAL A 79 5.67 -22.90 4.25
CA VAL A 79 6.61 -21.93 3.68
C VAL A 79 7.24 -22.48 2.41
N PRO A 80 7.55 -21.62 1.39
CA PRO A 80 7.91 -22.10 0.07
C PRO A 80 9.39 -22.40 -0.14
N ALA A 81 10.30 -21.93 0.72
CA ALA A 81 11.74 -22.04 0.51
C ALA A 81 12.41 -22.88 1.60
N PRO A 82 13.47 -23.65 1.26
CA PRO A 82 14.11 -24.58 2.21
C PRO A 82 14.74 -23.92 3.45
N PHE A 83 15.09 -22.65 3.37
CA PHE A 83 15.65 -21.88 4.48
C PHE A 83 14.60 -21.24 5.38
N ASP A 84 13.34 -21.21 4.95
CA ASP A 84 12.24 -20.61 5.71
C ASP A 84 11.84 -21.39 6.97
N PRO A 85 11.79 -22.76 6.98
CA PRO A 85 11.34 -23.48 8.17
C PRO A 85 12.21 -23.25 9.41
N PRO A 86 13.56 -23.25 9.36
CA PRO A 86 14.37 -22.90 10.51
C PRO A 86 14.08 -21.48 11.02
N TRP A 87 14.02 -20.52 10.12
CA TRP A 87 13.70 -19.13 10.47
C TRP A 87 12.30 -18.99 11.08
N MET A 88 11.30 -19.65 10.50
CA MET A 88 9.94 -19.63 11.05
C MET A 88 9.87 -20.19 12.47
N ARG A 89 10.59 -21.29 12.75
CA ARG A 89 10.65 -21.88 14.10
C ARG A 89 11.36 -20.98 15.11
N GLU A 90 12.39 -20.26 14.69
CA GLU A 90 13.08 -19.29 15.52
C GLU A 90 12.18 -18.07 15.81
N LEU A 91 11.55 -17.52 14.78
CA LEU A 91 10.70 -16.34 14.89
C LEU A 91 9.38 -16.65 15.62
N CYS A 92 8.78 -17.82 15.36
CA CYS A 92 7.48 -18.24 15.90
C CYS A 92 7.57 -19.60 16.63
N PRO A 93 8.31 -19.70 17.75
CA PRO A 93 8.54 -20.99 18.45
C PRO A 93 7.25 -21.63 19.01
N TRP A 94 6.18 -20.88 19.04
CA TRP A 94 4.85 -21.32 19.45
C TRP A 94 4.04 -21.99 18.31
N ILE A 95 4.58 -22.04 17.08
CA ILE A 95 4.00 -22.77 15.94
C ILE A 95 4.74 -24.12 15.82
N GLU A 96 4.09 -25.20 16.23
CA GLU A 96 4.71 -26.51 16.24
C GLU A 96 4.85 -27.11 14.83
N GLU A 97 3.82 -26.91 13.99
CA GLU A 97 3.74 -27.49 12.66
C GLU A 97 4.19 -26.52 11.56
N VAL A 98 5.44 -26.66 11.16
CA VAL A 98 6.04 -25.88 10.07
C VAL A 98 6.42 -26.81 8.93
N TYR A 99 5.74 -26.65 7.79
CA TYR A 99 5.94 -27.46 6.59
C TYR A 99 6.75 -26.67 5.55
N LEU A 100 7.62 -27.38 4.85
CA LEU A 100 8.19 -26.91 3.58
C LEU A 100 7.30 -27.44 2.46
N GLU A 101 6.71 -26.52 1.67
CA GLU A 101 5.86 -26.92 0.56
C GLU A 101 6.16 -26.10 -0.69
N GLY A 102 6.39 -26.79 -1.79
CA GLY A 102 6.75 -26.18 -3.06
C GLY A 102 5.73 -25.16 -3.60
N PRO A 103 6.14 -24.28 -4.49
CA PRO A 103 5.27 -23.25 -5.05
C PRO A 103 4.00 -23.84 -5.68
N GLY A 104 2.83 -23.33 -5.28
CA GLY A 104 1.54 -23.75 -5.80
C GLY A 104 0.93 -25.01 -5.15
N LEU A 105 1.66 -25.67 -4.25
CA LEU A 105 1.17 -26.89 -3.57
C LEU A 105 0.51 -26.62 -2.20
N GLN A 106 0.59 -25.37 -1.71
CA GLN A 106 -0.02 -24.97 -0.44
C GLN A 106 -1.54 -25.26 -0.37
N PRO A 107 -2.34 -25.07 -1.44
CA PRO A 107 -3.77 -25.44 -1.42
C PRO A 107 -4.02 -26.92 -1.20
N ARG A 108 -3.21 -27.79 -1.81
CA ARG A 108 -3.26 -29.25 -1.59
C ARG A 108 -2.94 -29.60 -0.15
N LEU A 109 -1.87 -29.00 0.40
CA LEU A 109 -1.51 -29.20 1.80
C LEU A 109 -2.63 -28.73 2.74
N ALA A 110 -3.27 -27.59 2.45
CA ALA A 110 -4.41 -27.11 3.24
C ALA A 110 -5.51 -28.17 3.32
N ARG A 111 -5.93 -28.74 2.19
CA ARG A 111 -6.92 -29.85 2.16
C ARG A 111 -6.45 -31.07 2.92
N THR A 112 -5.19 -31.48 2.74
CA THR A 112 -4.59 -32.61 3.46
C THR A 112 -4.64 -32.41 4.97
N LEU A 113 -4.31 -31.22 5.46
CA LEU A 113 -4.34 -30.90 6.88
C LEU A 113 -5.76 -30.82 7.43
N LEU A 114 -6.71 -30.25 6.69
CA LEU A 114 -8.13 -30.25 7.04
C LEU A 114 -8.66 -31.70 7.20
N GLU A 115 -8.31 -32.57 6.27
CA GLU A 115 -8.69 -34.00 6.32
C GLU A 115 -8.05 -34.75 7.49
N ARG A 116 -6.73 -34.65 7.65
CA ARG A 116 -5.97 -35.33 8.71
C ARG A 116 -6.40 -34.92 10.12
N ARG A 117 -6.89 -33.66 10.26
CA ARG A 117 -7.39 -33.12 11.52
C ARG A 117 -8.91 -33.28 11.69
N GLU A 118 -9.56 -33.94 10.74
CA GLU A 118 -11.02 -34.17 10.73
C GLU A 118 -11.84 -32.87 10.83
N ILE A 119 -11.27 -31.74 10.35
CA ILE A 119 -11.97 -30.46 10.33
C ILE A 119 -13.05 -30.48 9.25
N ARG A 120 -14.28 -30.18 9.62
CA ARG A 120 -15.47 -30.20 8.75
C ARG A 120 -16.26 -28.92 8.90
N GLY A 121 -17.06 -28.59 7.91
CA GLY A 121 -17.96 -27.44 7.93
C GLY A 121 -17.44 -26.24 7.12
N ARG A 122 -17.71 -25.05 7.61
CA ARG A 122 -17.36 -23.80 6.92
C ARG A 122 -15.89 -23.46 7.12
N ILE A 123 -15.19 -23.21 6.02
CA ILE A 123 -13.76 -22.87 6.01
C ILE A 123 -13.59 -21.48 5.40
N GLY A 124 -13.10 -20.55 6.20
CA GLY A 124 -12.78 -19.20 5.74
C GLY A 124 -11.51 -19.19 4.89
N LEU A 125 -11.51 -18.42 3.81
CA LEU A 125 -10.36 -18.20 2.94
C LEU A 125 -9.94 -16.74 2.99
N ILE A 126 -8.67 -16.48 3.23
CA ILE A 126 -8.05 -15.15 3.18
C ILE A 126 -6.89 -15.18 2.18
N GLY A 127 -6.86 -14.24 1.22
CA GLY A 127 -5.80 -14.14 0.22
C GLY A 127 -5.87 -15.20 -0.88
N ALA A 128 -6.88 -16.06 -0.91
CA ALA A 128 -6.99 -17.15 -1.86
C ALA A 128 -7.20 -16.66 -3.31
N GLN A 129 -7.76 -15.48 -3.51
CA GLN A 129 -7.94 -14.85 -4.82
C GLN A 129 -6.61 -14.56 -5.54
N ALA A 130 -5.49 -14.52 -4.82
CA ALA A 130 -4.15 -14.33 -5.40
C ALA A 130 -3.52 -15.65 -5.87
N LEU A 131 -4.12 -16.79 -5.60
CA LEU A 131 -3.62 -18.10 -6.03
C LEU A 131 -3.68 -18.24 -7.56
N PRO A 132 -2.70 -18.89 -8.18
CA PRO A 132 -2.81 -19.31 -9.57
C PRO A 132 -4.09 -20.10 -9.82
N HIS A 133 -4.73 -19.91 -10.96
CA HIS A 133 -6.05 -20.51 -11.28
C HIS A 133 -6.12 -22.01 -10.99
N GLY A 134 -5.11 -22.78 -11.39
CA GLY A 134 -5.09 -24.23 -11.13
C GLY A 134 -5.04 -24.57 -9.64
N ALA A 135 -4.22 -23.88 -8.86
CA ALA A 135 -4.09 -24.04 -7.42
C ALA A 135 -5.38 -23.64 -6.68
N TYR A 136 -6.02 -22.55 -7.12
CA TYR A 136 -7.31 -22.11 -6.61
C TYR A 136 -8.42 -23.13 -6.92
N GLY A 137 -8.46 -23.67 -8.14
CA GLY A 137 -9.41 -24.72 -8.52
C GLY A 137 -9.21 -26.01 -7.74
N GLU A 138 -7.96 -26.40 -7.44
CA GLU A 138 -7.66 -27.56 -6.58
C GLU A 138 -8.15 -27.34 -5.14
N LEU A 139 -7.96 -26.14 -4.59
CA LEU A 139 -8.46 -25.77 -3.26
C LEU A 139 -9.98 -25.95 -3.17
N LEU A 140 -10.71 -25.43 -4.16
CA LEU A 140 -12.17 -25.43 -4.20
C LEU A 140 -12.80 -26.68 -4.81
N ALA A 141 -12.01 -27.71 -5.14
CA ALA A 141 -12.56 -28.95 -5.68
C ALA A 141 -13.68 -29.48 -4.77
N PRO A 142 -14.85 -29.85 -5.34
CA PRO A 142 -16.03 -30.24 -4.57
C PRO A 142 -15.73 -31.34 -3.55
N ASP A 143 -16.13 -31.11 -2.31
CA ASP A 143 -16.01 -32.05 -1.22
C ASP A 143 -17.13 -31.76 -0.21
N PRO A 144 -17.99 -32.73 0.12
CA PRO A 144 -19.13 -32.50 1.01
C PRO A 144 -18.71 -32.19 2.46
N ARG A 145 -17.46 -32.38 2.80
CA ARG A 145 -16.95 -32.08 4.13
C ARG A 145 -16.76 -30.60 4.38
N TRP A 146 -16.54 -29.78 3.33
CA TRP A 146 -16.15 -28.37 3.43
C TRP A 146 -17.00 -27.44 2.57
N ALA A 147 -17.37 -26.31 3.16
CA ALA A 147 -17.94 -25.17 2.47
C ALA A 147 -16.95 -23.99 2.57
N PHE A 148 -16.23 -23.70 1.48
CA PHE A 148 -15.26 -22.62 1.43
C PHE A 148 -15.94 -21.27 1.19
N GLU A 149 -15.50 -20.23 1.92
CA GLU A 149 -15.98 -18.86 1.73
C GLU A 149 -14.86 -17.84 1.93
N HIS A 150 -14.87 -16.76 1.14
CA HIS A 150 -13.92 -15.65 1.30
C HIS A 150 -14.29 -14.81 2.51
N VAL A 151 -13.32 -14.56 3.40
CA VAL A 151 -13.48 -13.79 4.63
C VAL A 151 -12.33 -12.80 4.84
N ASP A 152 -11.76 -12.28 3.76
CA ASP A 152 -10.61 -11.38 3.76
C ASP A 152 -10.83 -10.16 4.66
N GLU A 153 -12.07 -9.65 4.70
CA GLU A 153 -12.43 -8.48 5.50
C GLU A 153 -12.24 -8.70 7.01
N VAL A 154 -12.24 -9.95 7.49
CA VAL A 154 -12.02 -10.23 8.92
C VAL A 154 -10.60 -9.85 9.34
N LEU A 155 -9.61 -10.23 8.54
CA LEU A 155 -8.21 -9.86 8.80
C LEU A 155 -7.96 -8.39 8.46
N HIS A 156 -8.54 -7.91 7.37
CA HIS A 156 -8.38 -6.52 6.95
C HIS A 156 -8.89 -5.55 8.02
N ARG A 157 -10.05 -5.79 8.63
CA ARG A 157 -10.58 -4.97 9.72
C ARG A 157 -9.64 -4.88 10.93
N GLN A 158 -8.95 -5.97 11.26
CA GLN A 158 -7.97 -5.96 12.37
C GLN A 158 -6.75 -5.08 12.09
N ARG A 159 -6.44 -4.84 10.81
CA ARG A 159 -5.29 -4.06 10.36
C ARG A 159 -5.63 -2.58 10.14
N THR A 160 -6.92 -2.24 10.03
CA THR A 160 -7.37 -0.90 9.67
C THR A 160 -6.93 0.14 10.68
N VAL A 161 -7.11 -0.13 11.98
CA VAL A 161 -6.61 0.71 13.07
C VAL A 161 -5.22 0.24 13.48
N LYS A 162 -4.24 1.14 13.42
CA LYS A 162 -2.82 0.84 13.65
C LYS A 162 -2.51 0.86 15.14
N ASP A 163 -1.83 -0.16 15.62
CA ASP A 163 -1.22 -0.16 16.95
C ASP A 163 0.08 0.66 16.99
N GLY A 164 0.65 0.83 18.15
CA GLY A 164 1.87 1.64 18.35
C GLY A 164 3.06 1.15 17.53
N ILE A 165 3.20 -0.18 17.33
CA ILE A 165 4.29 -0.77 16.53
C ILE A 165 4.09 -0.45 15.05
N ALA A 166 2.87 -0.64 14.55
CA ALA A 166 2.52 -0.30 13.17
C ALA A 166 2.75 1.19 12.88
N LEU A 167 2.36 2.06 13.80
CA LEU A 167 2.57 3.52 13.66
C LEU A 167 4.05 3.89 13.69
N ALA A 168 4.87 3.27 14.54
CA ALA A 168 6.31 3.51 14.57
C ALA A 168 6.97 3.14 13.23
N ARG A 169 6.61 1.97 12.66
CA ARG A 169 7.11 1.52 11.35
C ARG A 169 6.63 2.41 10.19
N LEU A 170 5.37 2.86 10.22
CA LEU A 170 4.84 3.81 9.23
C LEU A 170 5.53 5.17 9.30
N ARG A 171 5.80 5.69 10.50
CA ARG A 171 6.57 6.93 10.68
C ARG A 171 7.99 6.80 10.13
N ARG A 172 8.64 5.65 10.34
CA ARG A 172 9.95 5.38 9.75
C ARG A 172 9.89 5.30 8.22
N ALA A 173 8.90 4.61 7.66
CA ALA A 173 8.68 4.56 6.21
C ALA A 173 8.45 5.97 5.62
N ALA A 174 7.67 6.82 6.30
CA ALA A 174 7.47 8.22 5.89
C ALA A 174 8.79 9.03 5.95
N ALA A 175 9.61 8.82 6.98
CA ALA A 175 10.92 9.49 7.10
C ALA A 175 11.88 9.06 5.98
N ILE A 176 11.87 7.79 5.57
CA ILE A 176 12.66 7.33 4.40
C ILE A 176 12.18 8.03 3.13
N CYS A 177 10.86 8.19 2.93
CA CYS A 177 10.34 8.96 1.79
C CYS A 177 10.86 10.42 1.81
N ASP A 178 10.96 11.04 2.98
CA ASP A 178 11.49 12.39 3.11
C ASP A 178 12.96 12.46 2.66
N THR A 179 13.81 11.53 3.12
CA THR A 179 15.22 11.40 2.68
C THR A 179 15.33 11.16 1.16
N MET A 180 14.40 10.35 0.60
CA MET A 180 14.35 10.13 -0.86
C MET A 180 14.09 11.43 -1.64
N PHE A 181 13.19 12.30 -1.15
CA PHE A 181 12.95 13.60 -1.80
C PHE A 181 14.11 14.57 -1.65
N GLU A 182 14.82 14.56 -0.53
CA GLU A 182 16.07 15.33 -0.36
C GLU A 182 17.12 14.89 -1.38
N ALA A 183 17.34 13.59 -1.54
CA ALA A 183 18.25 13.05 -2.53
C ALA A 183 17.83 13.36 -3.98
N LEU A 184 16.52 13.31 -4.26
CA LEU A 184 15.98 13.72 -5.54
C LEU A 184 16.25 15.21 -5.80
N GLN A 185 15.96 16.08 -4.84
CA GLN A 185 16.21 17.51 -4.96
C GLN A 185 17.68 17.81 -5.26
N ASP A 186 18.61 17.10 -4.60
CA ASP A 186 20.04 17.26 -4.86
C ASP A 186 20.44 16.72 -6.24
N ALA A 187 19.88 15.59 -6.68
CA ALA A 187 20.11 15.06 -8.01
C ALA A 187 19.63 16.04 -9.11
N LEU A 188 18.49 16.68 -8.90
CA LEU A 188 17.92 17.65 -9.84
C LEU A 188 18.75 18.93 -9.97
N ARG A 189 19.67 19.22 -9.03
CA ARG A 189 20.63 20.34 -9.13
C ARG A 189 21.75 20.08 -10.14
N VAL A 190 21.94 18.84 -10.57
CA VAL A 190 22.97 18.51 -11.57
C VAL A 190 22.45 18.90 -12.97
N PRO A 191 23.16 19.79 -13.70
CA PRO A 191 22.72 20.23 -15.03
C PRO A 191 22.54 19.06 -15.99
N GLY A 192 21.42 19.01 -16.68
CA GLY A 192 21.14 17.97 -17.66
C GLY A 192 20.92 16.57 -17.07
N MET A 193 20.54 16.47 -15.79
CA MET A 193 20.23 15.18 -15.13
C MET A 193 19.12 14.44 -15.89
N PRO A 194 19.35 13.23 -16.39
CA PRO A 194 18.27 12.43 -16.98
C PRO A 194 17.28 11.94 -15.91
N VAL A 195 16.01 11.87 -16.26
CA VAL A 195 14.93 11.44 -15.33
C VAL A 195 15.23 10.10 -14.66
N TRP A 196 15.66 9.10 -15.44
CA TRP A 196 15.98 7.77 -14.91
C TRP A 196 17.09 7.78 -13.87
N LYS A 197 18.11 8.66 -14.07
CA LYS A 197 19.25 8.76 -13.15
C LYS A 197 18.85 9.45 -11.85
N ALA A 198 18.04 10.51 -11.94
CA ALA A 198 17.47 11.16 -10.77
C ALA A 198 16.61 10.19 -9.96
N GLN A 199 15.78 9.39 -10.64
CA GLN A 199 14.97 8.35 -10.01
C GLN A 199 15.83 7.28 -9.34
N ALA A 200 16.88 6.78 -10.01
CA ALA A 200 17.80 5.79 -9.44
C ALA A 200 18.53 6.32 -8.20
N THR A 201 18.98 7.59 -8.23
CA THR A 201 19.59 8.24 -7.05
C THR A 201 18.63 8.27 -5.87
N MET A 202 17.39 8.68 -6.11
CA MET A 202 16.34 8.70 -5.09
C MET A 202 16.08 7.29 -4.51
N GLN A 203 16.03 6.26 -5.35
CA GLN A 203 15.76 4.89 -4.91
C GLN A 203 16.92 4.31 -4.11
N ALA A 204 18.16 4.59 -4.49
CA ALA A 204 19.35 4.06 -3.82
C ALA A 204 19.43 4.45 -2.34
N VAL A 205 19.05 5.68 -1.97
CA VAL A 205 19.07 6.10 -0.57
C VAL A 205 18.03 5.38 0.28
N ALA A 206 16.91 5.00 -0.30
CA ALA A 206 15.91 4.21 0.43
C ALA A 206 16.42 2.81 0.78
N GLU A 207 17.11 2.15 -0.16
CA GLU A 207 17.72 0.83 0.09
C GLU A 207 18.83 0.92 1.14
N LEU A 208 19.64 1.98 1.12
CA LEU A 208 20.66 2.25 2.14
C LEU A 208 20.05 2.54 3.52
N ASP A 209 18.82 3.00 3.56
CA ASP A 209 18.06 3.35 4.78
C ASP A 209 17.13 2.21 5.26
N GLY A 210 17.28 1.01 4.67
CA GLY A 210 16.62 -0.23 5.08
C GLY A 210 15.26 -0.50 4.41
N ALA A 211 14.96 0.16 3.29
CA ALA A 211 13.75 -0.18 2.53
C ALA A 211 13.82 -1.61 1.96
N GLU A 212 12.76 -2.38 2.13
CA GLU A 212 12.66 -3.76 1.61
C GLU A 212 12.29 -3.79 0.13
N THR A 213 11.46 -2.86 -0.30
CA THR A 213 11.10 -2.66 -1.70
C THR A 213 11.05 -1.17 -2.00
N VAL A 214 11.48 -0.81 -3.19
CA VAL A 214 11.42 0.59 -3.65
C VAL A 214 10.87 0.59 -5.06
N SER A 215 9.85 1.40 -5.26
CA SER A 215 9.28 1.70 -6.57
C SER A 215 8.82 3.15 -6.60
N GLY A 216 8.23 3.53 -7.69
CA GLY A 216 7.72 4.87 -7.86
C GLY A 216 7.77 5.25 -9.33
N TRP A 217 7.34 6.45 -9.60
CA TRP A 217 7.36 6.97 -10.96
C TRP A 217 7.66 8.47 -10.95
N MET A 218 8.14 8.95 -12.07
CA MET A 218 8.35 10.36 -12.32
C MET A 218 7.65 10.77 -13.61
N SER A 219 7.07 11.96 -13.60
CA SER A 219 6.54 12.65 -14.77
C SER A 219 7.35 13.93 -14.93
N ALA A 220 7.92 14.16 -16.10
CA ALA A 220 8.83 15.30 -16.31
C ALA A 220 8.64 15.92 -17.70
N GLY A 221 8.95 17.21 -17.79
CA GLY A 221 8.89 18.04 -18.98
C GLY A 221 8.23 19.39 -18.72
N THR A 222 8.13 20.23 -19.74
CA THR A 222 7.46 21.55 -19.63
C THR A 222 5.95 21.37 -19.39
N GLU A 223 5.33 20.40 -20.06
CA GLU A 223 3.93 20.01 -19.92
C GLU A 223 3.81 18.50 -19.85
N PRO A 224 4.16 17.85 -18.72
CA PRO A 224 4.07 16.41 -18.61
C PRO A 224 2.63 15.94 -18.87
N ASP A 225 2.44 15.10 -19.88
CA ASP A 225 1.09 14.70 -20.33
C ASP A 225 0.55 13.47 -19.63
N ARG A 226 1.32 12.87 -18.70
CA ARG A 226 0.98 11.63 -18.01
C ARG A 226 1.70 11.48 -16.68
N THR A 227 1.26 10.51 -15.91
CA THR A 227 1.87 10.16 -14.61
C THR A 227 3.26 9.54 -14.73
N ARG A 228 3.62 8.97 -15.89
CA ARG A 228 4.94 8.37 -16.12
C ARG A 228 5.50 8.86 -17.44
N THR A 229 6.80 9.13 -17.44
CA THR A 229 7.54 9.40 -18.66
C THR A 229 7.63 8.17 -19.55
N ARG A 230 7.71 8.38 -20.86
CA ARG A 230 8.10 7.33 -21.79
C ARG A 230 9.59 7.02 -21.65
N ARG A 231 10.03 5.93 -22.26
CA ARG A 231 11.44 5.55 -22.22
C ARG A 231 12.36 6.65 -22.78
N GLU A 232 11.97 7.25 -23.88
CA GLU A 232 12.71 8.31 -24.54
C GLU A 232 12.80 9.57 -23.65
N GLU A 233 11.70 9.91 -23.00
CA GLU A 233 11.63 11.03 -22.04
C GLU A 233 12.50 10.75 -20.82
N ASN A 234 12.52 9.51 -20.33
CA ASN A 234 13.38 9.09 -19.22
C ASN A 234 14.87 9.26 -19.51
N LEU A 235 15.29 9.07 -20.78
CA LEU A 235 16.67 9.22 -21.20
C LEU A 235 17.05 10.68 -21.48
N ALA A 236 16.07 11.55 -21.69
CA ALA A 236 16.29 12.96 -21.99
C ALA A 236 16.85 13.72 -20.77
N PRO A 237 17.76 14.66 -20.98
CA PRO A 237 18.23 15.55 -19.92
C PRO A 237 17.10 16.52 -19.52
N LEU A 238 16.93 16.71 -18.24
CA LEU A 238 16.07 17.78 -17.70
C LEU A 238 16.65 19.15 -18.01
N ARG A 239 15.80 20.09 -18.30
CA ARG A 239 16.14 21.46 -18.75
C ARG A 239 15.48 22.51 -17.88
N PRO A 240 16.03 23.70 -17.77
CA PRO A 240 15.33 24.85 -17.18
C PRO A 240 13.94 25.03 -17.79
N GLY A 241 12.93 25.21 -16.93
CA GLY A 241 11.52 25.28 -17.32
C GLY A 241 10.78 23.92 -17.26
N ASP A 242 11.48 22.81 -17.07
CA ASP A 242 10.81 21.51 -16.84
C ASP A 242 10.21 21.46 -15.44
N ARG A 243 9.05 20.80 -15.35
CA ARG A 243 8.43 20.39 -14.09
C ARG A 243 8.60 18.88 -13.91
N VAL A 244 8.91 18.48 -12.69
CA VAL A 244 9.01 17.08 -12.28
C VAL A 244 7.96 16.82 -11.22
N THR A 245 7.10 15.83 -11.45
CA THR A 245 6.22 15.26 -10.42
C THR A 245 6.74 13.86 -10.08
N ALA A 246 7.18 13.66 -8.85
CA ALA A 246 7.73 12.39 -8.40
C ALA A 246 6.79 11.73 -7.39
N SER A 247 6.55 10.43 -7.57
CA SER A 247 5.87 9.54 -6.62
C SER A 247 6.85 8.54 -6.07
N ILE A 248 6.87 8.41 -4.77
CA ILE A 248 7.60 7.41 -4.01
C ILE A 248 6.62 6.36 -3.53
N ILE A 249 6.94 5.09 -3.74
CA ILE A 249 6.24 3.93 -3.18
C ILE A 249 7.33 2.98 -2.69
N MET A 250 7.42 2.75 -1.39
CA MET A 250 8.42 1.89 -0.80
C MET A 250 7.86 1.14 0.40
N THR A 251 8.54 0.09 0.86
CA THR A 251 8.18 -0.60 2.10
C THR A 251 9.35 -0.63 3.07
N TYR A 252 9.04 -0.43 4.35
CA TYR A 252 9.95 -0.59 5.46
C TYR A 252 9.28 -1.48 6.52
N ALA A 253 9.93 -2.56 6.92
CA ALA A 253 9.37 -3.57 7.82
C ALA A 253 7.93 -4.01 7.42
N GLY A 254 7.68 -4.11 6.10
CA GLY A 254 6.40 -4.45 5.47
C GLY A 254 5.42 -3.28 5.29
N TYR A 255 5.61 -2.16 5.96
CA TYR A 255 4.70 -1.01 5.88
C TYR A 255 5.05 -0.08 4.74
N TYR A 256 4.03 0.41 4.03
CA TYR A 256 4.19 1.30 2.89
C TYR A 256 4.48 2.74 3.32
N GLY A 257 5.57 3.29 2.79
CA GLY A 257 5.79 4.73 2.65
C GLY A 257 5.33 5.15 1.26
N HIS A 258 4.52 6.21 1.20
CA HIS A 258 4.03 6.78 -0.05
C HIS A 258 3.94 8.30 0.08
N ALA A 259 4.50 9.00 -0.91
CA ALA A 259 4.39 10.44 -0.98
C ALA A 259 4.64 10.95 -2.41
N LEU A 260 4.10 12.13 -2.72
CA LEU A 260 4.24 12.78 -4.03
C LEU A 260 4.66 14.23 -3.87
N ARG A 261 5.62 14.67 -4.70
CA ARG A 261 6.10 16.06 -4.71
C ARG A 261 6.28 16.59 -6.12
N MET A 262 6.16 17.91 -6.23
CA MET A 262 6.41 18.64 -7.47
C MET A 262 7.65 19.51 -7.34
N PHE A 263 8.50 19.45 -8.36
CA PHE A 263 9.73 20.23 -8.50
C PHE A 263 9.70 21.00 -9.81
N THR A 264 10.44 22.11 -9.89
CA THR A 264 10.74 22.82 -11.13
C THR A 264 12.25 22.94 -11.31
N ILE A 265 12.71 22.79 -12.52
CA ILE A 265 14.11 23.07 -12.88
C ILE A 265 14.20 24.57 -13.18
N GLY A 266 14.79 25.32 -12.25
CA GLY A 266 14.74 26.79 -12.24
C GLY A 266 13.47 27.31 -11.58
N ASP A 267 13.22 28.61 -11.78
CA ASP A 267 12.08 29.29 -11.17
C ASP A 267 10.73 28.75 -11.70
N PRO A 268 9.73 28.60 -10.84
CA PRO A 268 8.42 28.16 -11.26
C PRO A 268 7.71 29.18 -12.14
N THR A 269 7.03 28.73 -13.18
CA THR A 269 6.14 29.55 -13.98
C THR A 269 4.77 29.69 -13.30
N ALA A 270 3.97 30.68 -13.71
CA ALA A 270 2.58 30.81 -13.26
C ALA A 270 1.74 29.58 -13.55
N GLN A 271 2.06 28.83 -14.62
CA GLN A 271 1.42 27.56 -14.96
C GLN A 271 1.76 26.45 -13.94
N HIS A 272 3.05 26.36 -13.55
CA HIS A 272 3.50 25.41 -12.53
C HIS A 272 2.80 25.69 -11.19
N GLU A 273 2.75 26.93 -10.77
CA GLU A 273 2.08 27.35 -9.54
C GLU A 273 0.57 27.07 -9.57
N ARG A 274 -0.08 27.29 -10.72
CA ARG A 274 -1.52 27.03 -10.87
C ARG A 274 -1.86 25.56 -10.65
N VAL A 275 -1.08 24.64 -11.25
CA VAL A 275 -1.28 23.19 -11.07
C VAL A 275 -1.01 22.78 -9.63
N TRP A 276 0.13 23.22 -9.07
CA TRP A 276 0.49 22.92 -7.69
C TRP A 276 -0.56 23.43 -6.69
N ARG A 277 -1.03 24.66 -6.86
CA ARG A 277 -2.04 25.27 -5.98
C ARG A 277 -3.33 24.44 -5.97
N ALA A 278 -3.80 24.02 -7.13
CA ALA A 278 -5.02 23.23 -7.24
C ALA A 278 -4.92 21.90 -6.48
N VAL A 279 -3.83 21.15 -6.66
CA VAL A 279 -3.65 19.86 -5.96
C VAL A 279 -3.37 20.05 -4.47
N SER A 280 -2.68 21.11 -4.07
CA SER A 280 -2.40 21.43 -2.66
C SER A 280 -3.68 21.85 -1.90
N GLU A 281 -4.51 22.70 -2.51
CA GLU A 281 -5.81 23.09 -1.94
C GLU A 281 -6.77 21.86 -1.85
N ALA A 282 -6.75 20.99 -2.85
CA ALA A 282 -7.53 19.75 -2.84
C ALA A 282 -7.06 18.80 -1.72
N GLN A 283 -5.75 18.68 -1.48
CA GLN A 283 -5.24 17.90 -0.34
C GLN A 283 -5.69 18.51 1.00
N THR A 284 -5.65 19.83 1.12
CA THR A 284 -6.11 20.53 2.33
C THR A 284 -7.60 20.29 2.58
N ALA A 285 -8.43 20.32 1.53
CA ALA A 285 -9.86 20.03 1.65
C ALA A 285 -10.11 18.58 2.11
N ALA A 286 -9.40 17.61 1.51
CA ALA A 286 -9.49 16.22 1.94
C ALA A 286 -9.03 16.02 3.38
N LEU A 287 -7.94 16.67 3.79
CA LEU A 287 -7.41 16.65 5.15
C LEU A 287 -8.45 17.15 6.18
N GLY A 288 -9.22 18.16 5.85
CA GLY A 288 -10.29 18.67 6.70
C GLY A 288 -11.38 17.65 7.06
N LEU A 289 -11.50 16.58 6.26
CA LEU A 289 -12.43 15.47 6.47
C LEU A 289 -11.82 14.28 7.26
N LEU A 290 -10.52 14.31 7.59
CA LEU A 290 -9.88 13.25 8.36
C LEU A 290 -10.14 13.38 9.85
N ARG A 291 -11.36 13.09 10.29
CA ARG A 291 -11.79 13.11 11.70
C ARG A 291 -12.53 11.83 12.05
N PRO A 292 -12.38 11.32 13.28
CA PRO A 292 -13.18 10.19 13.74
C PRO A 292 -14.67 10.44 13.59
N GLY A 293 -15.40 9.45 13.08
CA GLY A 293 -16.84 9.53 12.80
C GLY A 293 -17.21 10.06 11.42
N GLU A 294 -16.31 10.80 10.75
CA GLU A 294 -16.54 11.22 9.37
C GLU A 294 -16.55 10.00 8.42
N ASN A 295 -17.31 10.13 7.35
CA ASN A 295 -17.43 9.05 6.38
C ASN A 295 -16.32 9.12 5.33
N ALA A 296 -15.50 8.05 5.23
CA ALA A 296 -14.38 7.96 4.29
C ALA A 296 -14.79 8.26 2.84
N ARG A 297 -16.02 7.93 2.43
CA ARG A 297 -16.54 8.19 1.07
C ARG A 297 -16.57 9.68 0.69
N LEU A 298 -16.53 10.60 1.65
CA LEU A 298 -16.60 12.04 1.41
C LEU A 298 -15.24 12.64 1.02
N ILE A 299 -14.14 11.93 1.31
CA ILE A 299 -12.76 12.45 1.11
C ILE A 299 -12.50 12.75 -0.36
N ALA A 300 -12.75 11.78 -1.25
CA ALA A 300 -12.48 11.97 -2.68
C ALA A 300 -13.38 13.04 -3.31
N PRO A 301 -14.71 13.06 -3.11
CA PRO A 301 -15.56 14.14 -3.60
C PRO A 301 -15.14 15.53 -3.08
N GLY A 302 -14.74 15.64 -1.81
CA GLY A 302 -14.29 16.91 -1.23
C GLY A 302 -13.03 17.46 -1.91
N ALA A 303 -12.05 16.60 -2.19
CA ALA A 303 -10.85 16.98 -2.96
C ALA A 303 -11.20 17.33 -4.41
N GLU A 304 -12.03 16.53 -5.06
CA GLU A 304 -12.40 16.70 -6.47
C GLU A 304 -13.19 17.98 -6.71
N GLU A 305 -14.04 18.38 -5.79
CA GLU A 305 -14.74 19.66 -5.89
C GLU A 305 -13.77 20.84 -6.01
N VAL A 306 -12.66 20.81 -5.24
CA VAL A 306 -11.61 21.85 -5.34
C VAL A 306 -10.91 21.78 -6.68
N LEU A 307 -10.47 20.58 -7.10
CA LEU A 307 -9.79 20.42 -8.40
C LEU A 307 -10.65 20.93 -9.57
N PHE A 308 -11.96 20.65 -9.54
CA PHE A 308 -12.87 21.02 -10.61
C PHE A 308 -13.26 22.50 -10.59
N ARG A 309 -13.07 23.21 -9.48
CA ARG A 309 -13.15 24.68 -9.46
C ARG A 309 -11.95 25.32 -10.19
N HIS A 310 -10.74 24.76 -10.01
CA HIS A 310 -9.55 25.24 -10.72
C HIS A 310 -9.54 24.81 -12.20
N PHE A 311 -10.07 23.63 -12.49
CA PHE A 311 -10.05 22.99 -13.80
C PHE A 311 -11.40 22.35 -14.13
N PRO A 312 -12.40 23.16 -14.53
CA PRO A 312 -13.76 22.64 -14.82
C PRO A 312 -13.79 21.55 -15.88
N ASP A 313 -12.91 21.65 -16.87
CA ASP A 313 -12.79 20.69 -17.98
C ASP A 313 -12.21 19.33 -17.53
N ALA A 314 -11.55 19.27 -16.38
CA ALA A 314 -11.03 18.03 -15.83
C ALA A 314 -12.14 17.02 -15.41
N ARG A 315 -13.41 17.46 -15.35
CA ARG A 315 -14.58 16.58 -15.06
C ARG A 315 -14.89 15.60 -16.18
N GLU A 316 -14.52 15.92 -17.41
CA GLU A 316 -14.91 15.14 -18.60
C GLU A 316 -14.01 13.93 -18.89
N GLY A 317 -13.52 13.25 -17.84
CA GLY A 317 -13.05 11.87 -17.98
C GLY A 317 -11.63 11.71 -18.45
N ASP A 318 -10.72 12.51 -17.95
CA ASP A 318 -9.32 12.33 -18.29
C ASP A 318 -8.76 11.05 -17.67
N ARG A 319 -8.42 10.10 -18.55
CA ARG A 319 -7.82 8.81 -18.23
C ARG A 319 -6.40 8.89 -17.65
N ARG A 320 -5.82 10.10 -17.54
CA ARG A 320 -4.49 10.36 -17.00
C ARG A 320 -4.51 10.61 -15.49
N ARG A 321 -5.69 10.65 -14.89
CA ARG A 321 -5.87 10.75 -13.45
C ARG A 321 -5.91 9.36 -12.81
N PHE A 322 -5.50 9.30 -11.55
CA PHE A 322 -5.63 8.12 -10.70
C PHE A 322 -6.44 8.46 -9.44
N GLN A 323 -6.64 7.52 -8.54
CA GLN A 323 -7.39 7.73 -7.30
C GLN A 323 -6.84 8.92 -6.50
N VAL A 324 -7.73 9.61 -5.79
CA VAL A 324 -7.37 10.80 -4.98
C VAL A 324 -6.79 10.39 -3.64
N ALA A 325 -7.19 9.25 -3.11
CA ALA A 325 -6.77 8.76 -1.81
C ALA A 325 -6.97 7.25 -1.70
N HIS A 326 -6.28 6.63 -0.76
CA HIS A 326 -6.51 5.24 -0.32
C HIS A 326 -6.00 5.03 1.10
N PHE A 327 -6.56 4.05 1.81
CA PHE A 327 -5.96 3.59 3.07
C PHE A 327 -4.64 2.88 2.78
N THR A 328 -3.69 2.95 3.71
CA THR A 328 -2.37 2.35 3.55
C THR A 328 -1.88 1.73 4.85
N GLY A 329 -0.94 0.81 4.75
CA GLY A 329 -0.33 0.12 5.88
C GLY A 329 0.59 -0.98 5.42
N LEU A 330 0.25 -2.24 5.67
CA LEU A 330 0.97 -3.42 5.16
C LEU A 330 0.61 -3.77 3.72
N ASP A 331 -0.42 -3.17 3.14
CA ASP A 331 -0.72 -3.19 1.72
C ASP A 331 -0.75 -1.76 1.20
N TYR A 332 -0.38 -1.58 -0.09
CA TYR A 332 -0.40 -0.27 -0.75
C TYR A 332 -1.78 0.39 -0.64
N ALA A 333 -2.83 -0.38 -0.91
CA ALA A 333 -4.21 0.02 -0.71
C ALA A 333 -4.89 -0.97 0.24
N GLU A 334 -5.01 -0.59 1.51
CA GLU A 334 -5.66 -1.41 2.54
C GLU A 334 -7.18 -1.24 2.55
N PHE A 335 -7.87 -2.19 3.21
CA PHE A 335 -9.29 -2.05 3.52
C PHE A 335 -9.55 -0.78 4.37
N PRO A 336 -10.62 -0.05 4.10
CA PRO A 336 -11.79 -0.35 3.24
C PRO A 336 -11.59 -0.08 1.73
N THR A 337 -10.40 -0.21 1.21
CA THR A 337 -9.97 -0.08 -0.18
C THR A 337 -9.77 1.35 -0.71
N ALA A 338 -9.26 1.44 -1.94
CA ALA A 338 -8.93 2.69 -2.58
C ALA A 338 -10.13 3.64 -2.62
N ILE A 339 -9.96 4.83 -2.10
CA ILE A 339 -10.89 5.94 -2.28
C ILE A 339 -10.66 6.46 -3.69
N VAL A 340 -11.38 5.88 -4.63
CA VAL A 340 -11.27 6.27 -6.04
C VAL A 340 -12.13 7.51 -6.24
N GLY A 341 -11.49 8.65 -6.52
CA GLY A 341 -12.20 9.74 -7.13
C GLY A 341 -12.75 9.26 -8.47
N ARG A 342 -14.02 9.46 -8.73
CA ARG A 342 -14.64 9.11 -10.01
C ARG A 342 -14.08 9.99 -11.11
N ALA A 343 -13.02 9.53 -11.78
CA ALA A 343 -12.81 10.01 -13.13
C ALA A 343 -13.97 9.48 -13.99
N PRO A 344 -14.77 10.34 -14.65
CA PRO A 344 -15.77 9.87 -15.60
C PRO A 344 -15.11 8.95 -16.61
N GLY A 345 -15.65 7.74 -16.83
CA GLY A 345 -15.08 6.73 -17.69
C GLY A 345 -14.20 5.68 -17.02
N HIS A 346 -13.94 5.76 -15.73
CA HIS A 346 -13.24 4.71 -14.97
C HIS A 346 -14.00 3.37 -15.05
N ASP A 347 -15.33 3.43 -15.07
CA ASP A 347 -16.21 2.26 -15.20
C ASP A 347 -16.05 1.48 -16.52
N ARG A 348 -15.40 2.09 -17.55
CA ARG A 348 -15.18 1.44 -18.83
C ARG A 348 -13.95 0.52 -18.87
N PHE A 349 -13.06 0.60 -17.88
CA PHE A 349 -11.82 -0.17 -17.85
C PHE A 349 -11.85 -1.35 -16.88
N PHE A 350 -12.82 -1.37 -15.98
CA PHE A 350 -13.00 -2.45 -15.03
C PHE A 350 -14.24 -3.25 -15.43
N SER A 351 -14.10 -4.54 -15.63
CA SER A 351 -15.19 -5.46 -15.91
C SER A 351 -16.15 -5.65 -14.74
N ALA A 352 -15.78 -5.14 -13.56
CA ALA A 352 -16.63 -5.07 -12.38
C ALA A 352 -16.88 -3.61 -12.01
N PRO A 353 -18.05 -3.27 -11.44
CA PRO A 353 -18.24 -1.95 -10.85
C PRO A 353 -17.11 -1.73 -9.83
N ALA A 354 -16.50 -0.54 -9.87
CA ALA A 354 -15.54 -0.14 -8.85
C ALA A 354 -16.13 -0.47 -7.48
N PRO A 355 -15.35 -1.06 -6.54
CA PRO A 355 -15.87 -1.39 -5.23
C PRO A 355 -16.57 -0.15 -4.70
N ARG A 356 -17.88 -0.22 -4.55
CA ARG A 356 -18.67 0.89 -4.01
C ARG A 356 -18.15 1.07 -2.60
N PHE A 357 -17.62 2.25 -2.31
CA PHE A 357 -17.29 2.59 -0.95
C PHE A 357 -18.53 2.36 -0.11
N GLN A 358 -18.47 1.36 0.74
CA GLN A 358 -19.42 1.22 1.81
C GLN A 358 -19.26 2.45 2.72
N ASP A 359 -20.36 2.88 3.31
CA ASP A 359 -20.29 3.85 4.38
C ASP A 359 -19.35 3.33 5.44
N PHE A 360 -18.21 3.98 5.58
CA PHE A 360 -17.16 3.55 6.48
C PHE A 360 -16.74 4.74 7.34
N PRO A 361 -17.06 4.72 8.64
CA PRO A 361 -16.65 5.77 9.54
C PRO A 361 -15.15 5.72 9.77
N LEU A 362 -14.48 6.87 9.76
CA LEU A 362 -13.10 6.99 10.16
C LEU A 362 -12.95 6.76 11.66
N GLU A 363 -11.87 6.10 12.05
CA GLU A 363 -11.49 5.89 13.44
C GLU A 363 -10.08 6.41 13.69
N ALA A 364 -9.82 6.88 14.90
CA ALA A 364 -8.46 7.24 15.31
C ALA A 364 -7.53 6.02 15.20
N GLY A 365 -6.34 6.21 14.67
CA GLY A 365 -5.37 5.14 14.37
C GLY A 365 -5.41 4.63 12.93
N MET A 366 -6.37 5.03 12.11
CA MET A 366 -6.35 4.73 10.67
C MET A 366 -5.31 5.57 9.95
N THR A 367 -4.73 5.00 8.88
CA THR A 367 -3.76 5.72 8.04
C THR A 367 -4.23 5.77 6.60
N ILE A 368 -4.19 6.96 6.01
CA ILE A 368 -4.71 7.28 4.69
C ILE A 368 -3.67 8.07 3.92
N GLU A 369 -3.38 7.66 2.70
CA GLU A 369 -2.69 8.48 1.74
C GLU A 369 -3.69 9.42 1.06
N LEU A 370 -3.39 10.72 1.05
CA LEU A 370 -4.10 11.72 0.28
C LEU A 370 -3.21 12.20 -0.85
N HIS A 371 -3.54 11.89 -2.10
CA HIS A 371 -2.74 12.28 -3.26
C HIS A 371 -3.61 12.83 -4.41
N PRO A 372 -4.32 13.95 -4.19
CA PRO A 372 -5.05 14.60 -5.27
C PRO A 372 -4.12 14.89 -6.45
N ASN A 373 -4.65 14.68 -7.62
CA ASN A 373 -3.92 14.80 -8.85
C ASN A 373 -4.81 15.35 -9.96
N VAL A 374 -4.22 16.05 -10.89
CA VAL A 374 -4.92 16.66 -12.02
C VAL A 374 -4.06 16.60 -13.27
N TRP A 375 -4.70 16.45 -14.40
CA TRP A 375 -4.14 16.80 -15.69
C TRP A 375 -5.01 17.90 -16.29
N ALA A 376 -4.39 18.92 -16.83
CA ALA A 376 -5.08 20.02 -17.51
C ALA A 376 -4.40 20.32 -18.86
N PRO A 377 -5.19 20.58 -19.93
CA PRO A 377 -4.65 20.96 -21.25
C PRO A 377 -3.74 22.19 -21.14
N GLY A 378 -2.57 22.13 -21.79
CA GLY A 378 -1.57 23.20 -21.77
C GLY A 378 -0.84 23.40 -20.45
N LEU A 379 -1.16 22.61 -19.43
CA LEU A 379 -0.54 22.67 -18.09
C LEU A 379 0.09 21.35 -17.67
N GLY A 380 -0.35 20.24 -18.30
CA GLY A 380 0.14 18.90 -18.01
C GLY A 380 -0.34 18.34 -16.67
N PHE A 381 0.30 17.25 -16.24
CA PHE A 381 -0.03 16.51 -15.04
C PHE A 381 0.68 17.07 -13.79
N GLY A 382 0.00 17.09 -12.66
CA GLY A 382 0.57 17.40 -11.35
C GLY A 382 -0.14 16.67 -10.22
N ALA A 383 0.60 16.42 -9.14
CA ALA A 383 0.10 15.75 -7.94
C ALA A 383 0.95 16.13 -6.72
N VAL A 384 0.32 16.13 -5.56
CA VAL A 384 0.98 16.13 -4.24
C VAL A 384 0.40 14.98 -3.43
N GLY A 385 1.16 14.41 -2.51
CA GLY A 385 0.65 13.31 -1.69
C GLY A 385 1.44 13.10 -0.41
N ASP A 386 0.73 12.70 0.65
CA ASP A 386 1.29 12.35 1.95
C ASP A 386 0.44 11.29 2.63
N VAL A 387 1.07 10.50 3.51
CA VAL A 387 0.36 9.64 4.45
C VAL A 387 -0.06 10.44 5.67
N PHE A 388 -1.33 10.31 6.03
CA PHE A 388 -1.92 10.93 7.21
C PHE A 388 -2.41 9.87 8.19
N LEU A 389 -2.21 10.13 9.48
CA LEU A 389 -2.82 9.40 10.59
C LEU A 389 -4.09 10.13 11.00
N VAL A 390 -5.20 9.42 11.10
CA VAL A 390 -6.42 9.94 11.74
C VAL A 390 -6.20 9.96 13.25
N THR A 391 -6.22 11.13 13.85
CA THR A 391 -6.13 11.34 15.30
C THR A 391 -7.46 11.83 15.86
N PRO A 392 -7.69 11.85 17.19
CA PRO A 392 -8.88 12.44 17.76
C PRO A 392 -9.12 13.91 17.35
N ASP A 393 -8.05 14.64 17.08
CA ASP A 393 -8.10 16.07 16.75
C ASP A 393 -8.13 16.35 15.24
N GLY A 394 -8.00 15.33 14.40
CA GLY A 394 -7.94 15.46 12.93
C GLY A 394 -6.83 14.65 12.29
N GLY A 395 -6.49 14.96 11.03
CA GLY A 395 -5.42 14.26 10.31
C GLY A 395 -4.03 14.80 10.68
N GLU A 396 -3.11 13.92 11.12
CA GLU A 396 -1.70 14.21 11.34
C GLU A 396 -0.89 13.75 10.13
N ARG A 397 -0.14 14.64 9.51
CA ARG A 397 0.78 14.29 8.41
C ARG A 397 2.01 13.57 8.92
N LEU A 398 2.35 12.41 8.34
CA LEU A 398 3.52 11.63 8.75
C LEU A 398 4.81 12.07 8.03
N ASN A 399 4.72 12.48 6.78
CA ASN A 399 5.85 13.00 6.00
C ASN A 399 6.22 14.42 6.47
N ARG A 400 7.50 14.75 6.44
CA ARG A 400 8.03 16.06 6.87
C ARG A 400 8.57 16.89 5.74
N PHE A 401 9.01 16.27 4.63
CA PHE A 401 9.49 17.01 3.45
C PHE A 401 8.43 18.03 3.00
N PRO A 402 8.81 19.26 2.65
CA PRO A 402 7.86 20.33 2.32
C PRO A 402 6.92 19.96 1.18
N THR A 403 5.64 20.37 1.31
CA THR A 403 4.60 20.16 0.29
C THR A 403 4.58 21.28 -0.77
N GLY A 404 5.33 22.35 -0.54
CA GLY A 404 5.48 23.45 -1.49
C GLY A 404 6.03 22.98 -2.84
N LEU A 405 5.76 23.76 -3.89
CA LEU A 405 6.44 23.57 -5.17
C LEU A 405 7.93 23.88 -5.00
N GLN A 406 8.78 22.89 -5.25
CA GLN A 406 10.23 22.98 -4.99
C GLN A 406 10.95 23.52 -6.22
N ALA A 407 11.41 24.79 -6.17
CA ALA A 407 12.30 25.35 -7.19
C ALA A 407 13.72 24.79 -7.01
N VAL A 408 14.28 24.18 -8.04
CA VAL A 408 15.63 23.62 -8.04
C VAL A 408 16.49 24.34 -9.08
N THR A 409 17.48 25.09 -8.61
CA THR A 409 18.44 25.77 -9.49
C THR A 409 19.61 24.82 -9.76
N PRO A 410 19.85 24.41 -11.02
CA PRO A 410 21.05 23.65 -11.39
C PRO A 410 22.32 24.46 -11.08
N ARG A 411 23.34 23.76 -10.60
CA ARG A 411 24.64 24.35 -10.19
C ARG A 411 25.74 23.98 -11.15
#